data_767d2e5f86eb00eb75572327f8630d0e
#
_entry.id   767d2e5f86eb00eb75572327f8630d0e
#
_cell.length_a   1.000
_cell.length_b   1.000
_cell.length_c   1.000
_cell.angle_alpha   90.00
_cell.angle_beta   90.00
_cell.angle_gamma   90.00
#
_symmetry.space_group_name_H-M   'P 1'
#
loop_
_entity.id
_entity.type
_entity.pdbx_description
1 polymer ?
#
loop_
_entity_poly.entity_id
_entity_poly.type
_entity_poly.pdbx_seq_one_letter_code
_entity_poly.pdbx_strand_id
1 'polypeptide(L)'
;MRSNNIFALVSSHSDGRVIGLILKYFGLNVIEGSTNKNSIHAAREVIRKLKDGYCIAITPDGPRGPLYTINSRISTISKIANADIIPISANITRYITLNSWDKLIIPLPFGKGIISTGKAIKAPRKEKQQKGFDQILQYQLNNLSLIQPNKNSKC
;
A
#
# COMPACT_ATOMS: atom_id res chain seq x y z
N MET A 1 -8.76 -19.21 -6.84
CA MET A 1 -9.37 -17.84 -6.81
C MET A 1 -8.69 -17.02 -7.88
N ARG A 2 -9.42 -16.51 -8.88
CA ARG A 2 -8.83 -15.69 -9.93
C ARG A 2 -8.53 -14.31 -9.37
N SER A 3 -7.27 -13.88 -9.45
CA SER A 3 -6.76 -12.58 -9.02
C SER A 3 -7.25 -11.37 -9.87
N ASN A 4 -8.18 -11.60 -10.79
CA ASN A 4 -8.65 -10.59 -11.74
C ASN A 4 -9.41 -9.41 -11.11
N ASN A 5 -9.72 -9.47 -9.82
CA ASN A 5 -10.48 -8.44 -9.11
C ASN A 5 -9.61 -7.48 -8.28
N ILE A 6 -8.29 -7.63 -8.33
CA ILE A 6 -7.35 -6.80 -7.57
C ILE A 6 -6.47 -6.01 -8.52
N PHE A 7 -6.38 -4.71 -8.29
CA PHE A 7 -5.44 -3.81 -8.94
C PHE A 7 -4.40 -3.35 -7.92
N ALA A 8 -3.13 -3.28 -8.32
CA ALA A 8 -2.07 -2.69 -7.51
C ALA A 8 -1.69 -1.31 -8.07
N LEU A 9 -1.67 -0.30 -7.20
CA LEU A 9 -1.14 1.01 -7.56
C LEU A 9 0.38 1.00 -7.40
N VAL A 10 1.11 1.18 -8.49
CA VAL A 10 2.58 1.19 -8.49
C VAL A 10 3.11 2.53 -9.02
N SER A 11 4.35 2.88 -8.62
CA SER A 11 5.02 4.05 -9.14
C SER A 11 5.37 3.87 -10.62
N SER A 12 5.34 4.95 -11.40
CA SER A 12 5.81 4.97 -12.80
C SER A 12 7.34 5.09 -12.93
N HIS A 13 8.09 5.25 -11.83
CA HIS A 13 9.56 5.23 -11.84
C HIS A 13 10.09 3.83 -12.14
N SER A 14 11.39 3.72 -12.46
CA SER A 14 12.05 2.48 -12.85
C SER A 14 11.71 1.30 -11.94
N ASP A 15 11.83 1.51 -10.63
CA ASP A 15 11.62 0.47 -9.61
C ASP A 15 10.16 0.03 -9.56
N GLY A 16 9.22 0.99 -9.65
CA GLY A 16 7.79 0.69 -9.70
C GLY A 16 7.39 -0.07 -10.97
N ARG A 17 8.05 0.20 -12.11
CA ARG A 17 7.82 -0.56 -13.35
C ARG A 17 8.24 -2.02 -13.22
N VAL A 18 9.40 -2.27 -12.60
CA VAL A 18 9.85 -3.65 -12.32
C VAL A 18 8.86 -4.38 -11.44
N ILE A 19 8.42 -3.75 -10.35
CA ILE A 19 7.39 -4.31 -9.46
C ILE A 19 6.08 -4.55 -10.24
N GLY A 20 5.67 -3.61 -11.09
CA GLY A 20 4.49 -3.75 -11.93
C GLY A 20 4.55 -4.95 -12.87
N LEU A 21 5.71 -5.22 -13.50
CA LEU A 21 5.93 -6.40 -14.34
C LEU A 21 5.82 -7.69 -13.54
N ILE A 22 6.42 -7.74 -12.35
CA ILE A 22 6.35 -8.90 -11.45
C ILE A 22 4.89 -9.16 -11.05
N LEU A 23 4.15 -8.14 -10.66
CA LEU A 23 2.74 -8.27 -10.28
C LEU A 23 1.87 -8.76 -11.44
N LYS A 24 2.10 -8.24 -12.66
CA LYS A 24 1.43 -8.72 -13.88
C LYS A 24 1.75 -10.20 -14.16
N TYR A 25 3.00 -10.62 -13.96
CA TYR A 25 3.38 -12.02 -14.10
C TYR A 25 2.62 -12.92 -13.12
N PHE A 26 2.34 -12.46 -11.90
CA PHE A 26 1.48 -13.15 -10.95
C PHE A 26 -0.04 -12.98 -11.20
N GLY A 27 -0.42 -12.39 -12.32
CA GLY A 27 -1.82 -12.26 -12.72
C GLY A 27 -2.58 -11.12 -12.03
N LEU A 28 -1.87 -10.17 -11.40
CA LEU A 28 -2.46 -8.97 -10.82
C LEU A 28 -2.58 -7.86 -11.88
N ASN A 29 -3.65 -7.08 -11.81
CA ASN A 29 -3.76 -5.87 -12.61
C ASN A 29 -2.96 -4.74 -11.97
N VAL A 30 -2.45 -3.81 -12.78
CA VAL A 30 -1.59 -2.72 -12.32
C VAL A 30 -2.13 -1.38 -12.82
N ILE A 31 -2.23 -0.40 -11.91
CA ILE A 31 -2.45 1.00 -12.21
C ILE A 31 -1.13 1.73 -11.97
N GLU A 32 -0.62 2.41 -13.00
CA GLU A 32 0.63 3.16 -12.89
C GLU A 32 0.36 4.59 -12.44
N GLY A 33 0.86 4.93 -11.23
CA GLY A 33 0.78 6.26 -10.65
C GLY A 33 2.04 7.07 -10.92
N SER A 34 1.91 8.23 -11.57
CA SER A 34 3.00 9.19 -11.76
C SER A 34 2.94 10.31 -10.73
N THR A 35 4.10 10.89 -10.39
CA THR A 35 4.20 12.03 -9.45
C THR A 35 3.83 13.39 -10.07
N ASN A 36 3.60 13.45 -11.38
CA ASN A 36 3.29 14.66 -12.15
C ASN A 36 1.81 14.68 -12.62
N LYS A 37 1.53 15.32 -13.75
CA LYS A 37 0.16 15.45 -14.34
C LYS A 37 -0.62 14.14 -14.38
N ASN A 38 0.05 13.00 -14.46
CA ASN A 38 -0.57 11.66 -14.45
C ASN A 38 -1.04 11.19 -13.08
N SER A 39 -0.67 11.86 -11.97
CA SER A 39 -1.12 11.46 -10.62
C SER A 39 -2.63 11.61 -10.44
N ILE A 40 -3.22 12.62 -11.10
CA ILE A 40 -4.66 12.85 -11.08
C ILE A 40 -5.38 11.76 -11.90
N HIS A 41 -4.81 11.35 -13.04
CA HIS A 41 -5.35 10.26 -13.84
C HIS A 41 -5.35 8.95 -13.07
N ALA A 42 -4.25 8.58 -12.44
CA ALA A 42 -4.16 7.38 -11.60
C ALA A 42 -5.16 7.40 -10.45
N ALA A 43 -5.31 8.54 -9.75
CA ALA A 43 -6.29 8.67 -8.68
C ALA A 43 -7.73 8.51 -9.18
N ARG A 44 -8.06 9.10 -10.34
CA ARG A 44 -9.38 8.91 -10.97
C ARG A 44 -9.64 7.47 -11.37
N GLU A 45 -8.63 6.79 -11.91
CA GLU A 45 -8.73 5.38 -12.28
C GLU A 45 -8.94 4.50 -11.06
N VAL A 46 -8.18 4.72 -9.98
CA VAL A 46 -8.35 4.04 -8.69
C VAL A 46 -9.79 4.21 -8.18
N ILE A 47 -10.30 5.45 -8.15
CA ILE A 47 -11.67 5.74 -7.69
C ILE A 47 -12.70 5.03 -8.57
N ARG A 48 -12.53 5.06 -9.88
CA ARG A 48 -13.42 4.37 -10.83
C ARG A 48 -13.44 2.87 -10.54
N LYS A 49 -12.27 2.23 -10.46
CA LYS A 49 -12.17 0.79 -10.19
C LYS A 49 -12.79 0.40 -8.84
N LEU A 50 -12.59 1.21 -7.80
CA LEU A 50 -13.24 0.98 -6.51
C LEU A 50 -14.78 1.04 -6.61
N LYS A 51 -15.31 2.02 -7.37
CA LYS A 51 -16.76 2.14 -7.62
C LYS A 51 -17.32 1.00 -8.46
N ASP A 52 -16.51 0.44 -9.36
CA ASP A 52 -16.85 -0.73 -10.17
C ASP A 52 -16.76 -2.05 -9.35
N GLY A 53 -16.45 -1.99 -8.04
CA GLY A 53 -16.39 -3.14 -7.14
C GLY A 53 -15.07 -3.90 -7.12
N TYR A 54 -14.00 -3.34 -7.72
CA TYR A 54 -12.66 -3.92 -7.65
C TYR A 54 -11.96 -3.55 -6.34
N CYS A 55 -11.01 -4.38 -5.94
CA CYS A 55 -10.10 -4.09 -4.83
C CYS A 55 -8.83 -3.40 -5.34
N ILE A 56 -8.31 -2.44 -4.58
CA ILE A 56 -7.06 -1.75 -4.90
C ILE A 56 -6.06 -1.97 -3.78
N ALA A 57 -4.87 -2.48 -4.10
CA ALA A 57 -3.73 -2.55 -3.19
C ALA A 57 -2.89 -1.27 -3.35
N ILE A 58 -2.63 -0.58 -2.23
CA ILE A 58 -1.89 0.69 -2.20
C ILE A 58 -0.87 0.63 -1.06
N THR A 59 0.38 1.04 -1.33
CA THR A 59 1.37 1.29 -0.29
C THR A 59 1.05 2.62 0.40
N PRO A 60 0.90 2.64 1.74
CA PRO A 60 0.30 3.78 2.44
C PRO A 60 1.20 5.02 2.49
N ASP A 61 2.51 4.87 2.44
CA ASP A 61 3.50 5.95 2.47
C ASP A 61 3.68 6.65 1.12
N GLY A 62 3.19 6.04 0.04
CA GLY A 62 3.29 6.60 -1.30
C GLY A 62 4.74 6.63 -1.83
N PRO A 63 4.96 7.17 -3.04
CA PRO A 63 6.26 7.05 -3.74
C PRO A 63 7.37 7.97 -3.20
N ARG A 64 7.08 8.86 -2.27
CA ARG A 64 8.04 9.84 -1.74
C ARG A 64 8.21 9.77 -0.23
N GLY A 65 7.49 8.88 0.45
CA GLY A 65 7.50 8.79 1.91
C GLY A 65 6.93 10.03 2.62
N PRO A 66 7.29 10.27 3.86
CA PRO A 66 8.28 9.49 4.63
C PRO A 66 7.82 8.08 4.96
N LEU A 67 8.80 7.18 5.12
CA LEU A 67 8.60 5.77 5.45
C LEU A 67 7.69 5.60 6.67
N TYR A 68 6.77 4.63 6.59
CA TYR A 68 5.79 4.32 7.63
C TYR A 68 4.81 5.46 7.99
N THR A 69 4.65 6.43 7.11
CA THR A 69 3.70 7.53 7.30
C THR A 69 2.59 7.44 6.27
N ILE A 70 1.35 7.51 6.72
CA ILE A 70 0.20 7.42 5.82
C ILE A 70 0.05 8.72 5.02
N ASN A 71 -0.09 8.56 3.72
CA ASN A 71 -0.42 9.66 2.84
C ASN A 71 -1.93 9.97 2.95
N SER A 72 -2.29 11.21 3.29
CA SER A 72 -3.67 11.66 3.45
C SER A 72 -4.56 11.51 2.19
N ARG A 73 -3.95 11.24 1.03
CA ARG A 73 -4.70 10.93 -0.21
C ARG A 73 -5.48 9.62 -0.09
N ILE A 74 -5.06 8.69 0.78
CA ILE A 74 -5.74 7.40 0.98
C ILE A 74 -7.12 7.63 1.58
N SER A 75 -7.24 8.45 2.63
CA SER A 75 -8.54 8.80 3.22
C SER A 75 -9.43 9.57 2.26
N THR A 76 -8.85 10.43 1.42
CA THR A 76 -9.58 11.15 0.37
C THR A 76 -10.14 10.20 -0.69
N ILE A 77 -9.34 9.26 -1.18
CA ILE A 77 -9.77 8.24 -2.14
C ILE A 77 -10.87 7.36 -1.55
N SER A 78 -10.66 6.86 -0.32
CA SER A 78 -11.64 6.06 0.42
C SER A 78 -12.99 6.80 0.54
N LYS A 79 -12.96 8.10 0.92
CA LYS A 79 -14.15 8.94 1.03
C LYS A 79 -14.88 9.08 -0.31
N ILE A 80 -14.17 9.45 -1.38
CA ILE A 80 -14.77 9.70 -2.71
C ILE A 80 -15.34 8.41 -3.32
N ALA A 81 -14.63 7.30 -3.13
CA ALA A 81 -15.07 6.00 -3.63
C ALA A 81 -16.08 5.31 -2.71
N ASN A 82 -16.31 5.81 -1.50
CA ASN A 82 -17.06 5.14 -0.42
C ASN A 82 -16.56 3.69 -0.19
N ALA A 83 -15.24 3.50 -0.23
CA ALA A 83 -14.59 2.20 -0.12
C ALA A 83 -13.90 2.06 1.25
N ASP A 84 -14.20 0.97 1.95
CA ASP A 84 -13.56 0.63 3.21
C ASP A 84 -12.09 0.23 2.98
N ILE A 85 -11.25 0.38 4.00
CA ILE A 85 -9.84 -0.01 3.95
C ILE A 85 -9.57 -1.16 4.90
N ILE A 86 -8.85 -2.16 4.41
CA ILE A 86 -8.31 -3.25 5.21
C ILE A 86 -6.80 -3.09 5.28
N PRO A 87 -6.23 -2.77 6.46
CA PRO A 87 -4.79 -2.75 6.65
C PRO A 87 -4.21 -4.15 6.52
N ILE A 88 -3.10 -4.28 5.78
CA ILE A 88 -2.39 -5.56 5.59
C ILE A 88 -0.91 -5.31 5.84
N SER A 89 -0.27 -6.20 6.58
CA SER A 89 1.17 -6.23 6.78
C SER A 89 1.72 -7.63 6.52
N ALA A 90 2.93 -7.67 5.97
CA ALA A 90 3.70 -8.90 5.79
C ALA A 90 4.92 -8.88 6.71
N ASN A 91 5.10 -9.92 7.50
CA ASN A 91 6.23 -10.11 8.39
C ASN A 91 7.04 -11.31 7.90
N ILE A 92 8.34 -11.13 7.70
CA ILE A 92 9.23 -12.12 7.07
C ILE A 92 10.43 -12.35 7.99
N THR A 93 10.79 -13.62 8.22
CA THR A 93 11.87 -13.98 9.15
C THR A 93 13.27 -13.92 8.53
N ARG A 94 13.37 -14.09 7.21
CA ARG A 94 14.63 -14.02 6.45
C ARG A 94 14.51 -13.09 5.28
N TYR A 95 15.26 -12.00 5.29
CA TYR A 95 15.18 -10.97 4.27
C TYR A 95 16.49 -10.19 4.19
N ILE A 96 16.67 -9.50 3.08
CA ILE A 96 17.63 -8.41 2.94
C ILE A 96 16.86 -7.09 2.80
N THR A 97 17.45 -6.01 3.28
CA THR A 97 16.90 -4.67 3.13
C THR A 97 17.74 -3.89 2.13
N LEU A 98 17.11 -3.34 1.09
CA LEU A 98 17.81 -2.48 0.15
C LEU A 98 18.09 -1.11 0.76
N ASN A 99 19.16 -0.48 0.32
CA ASN A 99 19.49 0.90 0.69
C ASN A 99 18.69 1.91 -0.14
N SER A 100 17.37 1.76 -0.16
CA SER A 100 16.40 2.67 -0.74
C SER A 100 15.73 3.51 0.34
N TRP A 101 15.03 4.58 -0.04
CA TRP A 101 14.33 5.46 0.92
C TRP A 101 13.22 4.70 1.68
N ASP A 102 12.59 3.73 1.04
CA ASP A 102 11.49 2.90 1.58
C ASP A 102 11.98 1.65 2.29
N LYS A 103 13.33 1.43 2.33
CA LYS A 103 13.94 0.23 2.94
C LYS A 103 13.29 -1.06 2.44
N LEU A 104 13.12 -1.16 1.12
CA LEU A 104 12.46 -2.32 0.48
C LEU A 104 13.04 -3.64 1.00
N ILE A 105 12.16 -4.48 1.50
CA ILE A 105 12.48 -5.79 2.03
C ILE A 105 12.34 -6.83 0.92
N ILE A 106 13.42 -7.57 0.65
CA ILE A 106 13.42 -8.70 -0.28
C ILE A 106 13.47 -9.99 0.51
N PRO A 107 12.41 -10.83 0.45
CA PRO A 107 12.39 -12.14 1.09
C PRO A 107 13.52 -13.03 0.58
N LEU A 108 14.16 -13.78 1.48
CA LEU A 108 15.13 -14.79 1.12
C LEU A 108 14.50 -16.19 1.17
N PRO A 109 15.01 -17.15 0.39
CA PRO A 109 14.60 -18.55 0.45
C PRO A 109 14.72 -19.12 1.86
N PHE A 110 13.86 -20.11 2.17
CA PHE A 110 13.81 -20.82 3.45
C PHE A 110 13.44 -19.94 4.65
N GLY A 111 12.92 -18.75 4.42
CA GLY A 111 12.28 -17.91 5.44
C GLY A 111 10.82 -18.27 5.63
N LYS A 112 10.25 -17.85 6.76
CA LYS A 112 8.80 -17.89 7.03
C LYS A 112 8.21 -16.51 6.79
N GLY A 113 7.02 -16.47 6.16
CA GLY A 113 6.26 -15.24 5.97
C GLY A 113 4.89 -15.36 6.64
N ILE A 114 4.47 -14.30 7.32
CA ILE A 114 3.14 -14.17 7.91
C ILE A 114 2.48 -12.93 7.32
N ILE A 115 1.31 -13.09 6.75
CA ILE A 115 0.46 -11.97 6.32
C ILE A 115 -0.59 -11.76 7.39
N SER A 116 -0.61 -10.56 7.95
CA SER A 116 -1.56 -10.14 8.97
C SER A 116 -2.50 -9.08 8.42
N THR A 117 -3.78 -9.20 8.74
CA THR A 117 -4.82 -8.23 8.35
C THR A 117 -5.41 -7.56 9.59
N GLY A 118 -5.62 -6.25 9.51
CA GLY A 118 -6.34 -5.50 10.53
C GLY A 118 -7.85 -5.53 10.31
N LYS A 119 -8.56 -4.87 11.22
CA LYS A 119 -10.02 -4.68 11.08
C LYS A 119 -10.32 -3.69 9.95
N ALA A 120 -11.37 -3.96 9.19
CA ALA A 120 -11.84 -3.04 8.17
C ALA A 120 -12.19 -1.68 8.78
N ILE A 121 -11.66 -0.62 8.21
CA ILE A 121 -11.92 0.77 8.58
C ILE A 121 -12.91 1.34 7.59
N LYS A 122 -14.08 1.76 8.09
CA LYS A 122 -15.15 2.32 7.28
C LYS A 122 -14.73 3.65 6.64
N ALA A 123 -15.11 3.84 5.38
CA ALA A 123 -14.85 5.07 4.65
C ALA A 123 -15.36 6.31 5.43
N PRO A 124 -14.57 7.39 5.53
CA PRO A 124 -14.99 8.60 6.23
C PRO A 124 -16.08 9.32 5.44
N ARG A 125 -17.22 9.58 6.07
CA ARG A 125 -18.36 10.27 5.43
C ARG A 125 -18.23 11.79 5.47
N LYS A 126 -17.59 12.34 6.51
CA LYS A 126 -17.43 13.77 6.75
C LYS A 126 -15.94 14.14 6.81
N GLU A 127 -15.59 15.38 6.46
CA GLU A 127 -14.19 15.84 6.50
C GLU A 127 -13.56 15.76 7.89
N LYS A 128 -14.32 16.08 8.93
CA LYS A 128 -13.85 15.97 10.32
C LYS A 128 -13.42 14.53 10.70
N GLN A 129 -13.94 13.52 10.01
CA GLN A 129 -13.59 12.12 10.24
C GLN A 129 -12.29 11.69 9.55
N GLN A 130 -11.78 12.46 8.58
CA GLN A 130 -10.55 12.10 7.85
C GLN A 130 -9.32 12.03 8.75
N LYS A 131 -9.13 13.01 9.65
CA LYS A 131 -7.99 12.99 10.58
C LYS A 131 -8.03 11.77 11.51
N GLY A 132 -9.20 11.45 12.07
CA GLY A 132 -9.38 10.27 12.91
C GLY A 132 -9.18 8.96 12.12
N PHE A 133 -9.61 8.93 10.87
CA PHE A 133 -9.41 7.80 9.97
C PHE A 133 -7.91 7.52 9.72
N ASP A 134 -7.12 8.56 9.37
CA ASP A 134 -5.68 8.41 9.14
C ASP A 134 -4.96 7.95 10.41
N GLN A 135 -5.35 8.43 11.59
CA GLN A 135 -4.80 7.98 12.88
C GLN A 135 -5.11 6.51 13.17
N ILE A 136 -6.34 6.08 12.95
CA ILE A 136 -6.76 4.68 13.16
C ILE A 136 -6.00 3.76 12.19
N LEU A 137 -5.88 4.15 10.92
CA LEU A 137 -5.17 3.38 9.91
C LEU A 137 -3.68 3.25 10.27
N GLN A 138 -3.04 4.37 10.68
CA GLN A 138 -1.64 4.39 11.12
C GLN A 138 -1.43 3.49 12.34
N TYR A 139 -2.30 3.58 13.33
CA TYR A 139 -2.24 2.75 14.53
C TYR A 139 -2.36 1.26 14.20
N GLN A 140 -3.33 0.89 13.34
CA GLN A 140 -3.49 -0.52 12.95
C GLN A 140 -2.30 -1.05 12.17
N LEU A 141 -1.76 -0.29 11.22
CA LEU A 141 -0.58 -0.70 10.46
C LEU A 141 0.65 -0.86 11.36
N ASN A 142 0.87 0.05 12.29
CA ASN A 142 1.98 -0.04 13.23
C ASN A 142 1.89 -1.29 14.13
N ASN A 143 0.68 -1.66 14.56
CA ASN A 143 0.46 -2.84 15.38
C ASN A 143 0.55 -4.16 14.59
N LEU A 144 0.25 -4.14 13.30
CA LEU A 144 0.41 -5.31 12.43
C LEU A 144 1.87 -5.55 12.05
N SER A 145 2.68 -4.51 12.00
CA SER A 145 4.08 -4.58 11.63
C SER A 145 4.93 -5.01 12.84
N LEU A 146 5.11 -6.32 13.02
CA LEU A 146 6.00 -6.87 14.04
C LEU A 146 7.49 -6.62 13.71
N ILE A 147 7.81 -6.35 12.46
CA ILE A 147 9.14 -6.01 11.98
C ILE A 147 9.22 -4.48 11.85
N GLN A 148 9.49 -3.80 12.97
CA GLN A 148 10.14 -2.51 12.84
C GLN A 148 11.63 -2.80 12.56
N PRO A 149 12.26 -2.21 11.53
CA PRO A 149 13.70 -2.33 11.37
C PRO A 149 14.33 -1.82 12.65
N ASN A 150 14.97 -2.74 13.36
CA ASN A 150 15.67 -2.44 14.60
C ASN A 150 16.67 -1.32 14.31
N LYS A 151 16.54 -0.16 14.97
CA LYS A 151 17.43 0.99 14.80
C LYS A 151 18.90 0.66 15.12
N ASN A 152 19.19 -0.56 15.54
CA ASN A 152 20.49 -0.99 16.07
C ASN A 152 21.20 -2.09 15.27
N SER A 153 20.74 -2.50 14.10
CA SER A 153 21.57 -3.37 13.24
C SER A 153 22.55 -2.52 12.43
N LYS A 154 23.61 -2.05 13.12
CA LYS A 154 24.88 -1.77 12.47
C LYS A 154 25.50 -3.14 12.15
N CYS A 155 25.57 -3.50 10.90
CA CYS A 155 26.58 -4.38 10.32
C CYS A 155 27.34 -3.57 9.29
#